data_3b77ed8c24c45f36ef04a7610c5a9b9c
#
_entry.id   3b77ed8c24c45f36ef04a7610c5a9b9c
#
_cell.length_a   1.000
_cell.length_b   1.000
_cell.length_c   1.000
_cell.angle_alpha   90.00
_cell.angle_beta   90.00
_cell.angle_gamma   90.00
#
_symmetry.space_group_name_H-M   'P 1'
#
loop_
_entity.id
_entity.type
_entity.pdbx_description
1 polymer ?
#
loop_
_entity_poly.entity_id
_entity_poly.type
_entity_poly.pdbx_seq_one_letter_code
_entity_poly.pdbx_strand_id
1 'polypeptide(L)'
;MLLTKTILFAAVFTAAFFLSAESPKLTFKTGRVDAVDLSLKDSFETFQIDLNQSLSPNLLIATGAQGRIESLVNDKYWRLGSEGMGTWHSDSNFWLNSGSALFCTEIPQTIQFSTTESNATFEGRGTIILEATKNGGFKFIPLEGKGTITTERGGTKEIVGGRMLLILGKPTYFGDAYDIDIMLLLKSSRLINSYPTPLPTFDKMGLAIYIQELKLKGKYDALIGDATTNENLQLWKFGKSKDSNPKQSTPKKGFLGRFFGSD
;
A
#
# COMPACT_ATOMS: atom_id res chain seq x y z
N MET A 1 -35.15 -44.94 51.37
CA MET A 1 -34.26 -43.81 51.50
C MET A 1 -33.67 -43.51 50.09
N LEU A 2 -34.40 -42.69 49.28
CA LEU A 2 -34.03 -42.35 47.94
C LEU A 2 -33.20 -41.03 47.94
N LEU A 3 -31.95 -41.10 47.51
CA LEU A 3 -31.12 -39.90 47.24
C LEU A 3 -31.38 -39.46 45.82
N THR A 4 -32.08 -38.34 45.66
CA THR A 4 -32.24 -37.62 44.41
C THR A 4 -30.99 -36.79 44.17
N LYS A 5 -30.17 -37.15 43.15
CA LYS A 5 -29.07 -36.32 42.63
C LYS A 5 -29.63 -35.27 41.69
N THR A 6 -29.65 -34.02 42.14
CA THR A 6 -29.96 -32.86 41.30
C THR A 6 -28.72 -32.52 40.49
N ILE A 7 -28.77 -32.73 39.17
CA ILE A 7 -27.72 -32.30 38.23
C ILE A 7 -28.05 -30.86 37.84
N LEU A 8 -27.21 -29.92 38.28
CA LEU A 8 -27.26 -28.52 37.91
C LEU A 8 -26.58 -28.34 36.52
N PHE A 9 -27.37 -28.16 35.48
CA PHE A 9 -26.86 -27.79 34.15
C PHE A 9 -26.53 -26.30 34.13
N ALA A 10 -25.25 -25.95 34.20
CA ALA A 10 -24.76 -24.61 33.96
C ALA A 10 -24.73 -24.39 32.45
N ALA A 11 -25.72 -23.71 31.89
CA ALA A 11 -25.70 -23.24 30.53
C ALA A 11 -24.70 -22.06 30.41
N VAL A 12 -23.52 -22.34 29.88
CA VAL A 12 -22.56 -21.30 29.51
C VAL A 12 -23.08 -20.65 28.23
N PHE A 13 -23.71 -19.49 28.37
CA PHE A 13 -24.04 -18.62 27.24
C PHE A 13 -22.75 -18.00 26.75
N THR A 14 -22.09 -18.62 25.76
CA THR A 14 -21.07 -17.95 24.93
C THR A 14 -21.77 -16.96 24.04
N ALA A 15 -21.86 -15.71 24.49
CA ALA A 15 -22.23 -14.58 23.62
C ALA A 15 -21.08 -14.45 22.60
N ALA A 16 -21.29 -15.00 21.40
CA ALA A 16 -20.47 -14.71 20.27
C ALA A 16 -20.70 -13.22 19.93
N PHE A 17 -19.82 -12.35 20.38
CA PHE A 17 -19.71 -11.00 19.86
C PHE A 17 -19.34 -11.12 18.39
N PHE A 18 -20.32 -11.08 17.52
CA PHE A 18 -20.08 -10.73 16.11
C PHE A 18 -19.56 -9.29 16.12
N LEU A 19 -18.25 -9.11 16.16
CA LEU A 19 -17.66 -7.85 15.77
C LEU A 19 -18.04 -7.66 14.30
N SER A 20 -19.06 -6.84 14.06
CA SER A 20 -19.36 -6.36 12.73
C SER A 20 -18.11 -5.63 12.24
N ALA A 21 -17.47 -6.15 11.19
CA ALA A 21 -16.33 -5.50 10.58
C ALA A 21 -16.80 -4.11 10.12
N GLU A 22 -16.22 -3.06 10.69
CA GLU A 22 -16.58 -1.68 10.35
C GLU A 22 -16.04 -1.37 8.95
N SER A 23 -16.92 -0.83 8.08
CA SER A 23 -16.49 -0.43 6.74
C SER A 23 -15.73 0.91 6.80
N PRO A 24 -14.69 1.09 5.97
CA PRO A 24 -14.00 2.36 5.87
C PRO A 24 -14.96 3.51 5.52
N LYS A 25 -14.79 4.66 6.15
CA LYS A 25 -15.55 5.88 5.85
C LYS A 25 -14.71 6.82 5.00
N LEU A 26 -15.30 7.39 3.97
CA LEU A 26 -14.66 8.38 3.13
C LEU A 26 -14.44 9.68 3.88
N THR A 27 -13.18 10.05 4.16
CA THR A 27 -12.81 11.26 4.90
C THR A 27 -12.39 12.41 4.01
N PHE A 28 -11.93 12.12 2.79
CA PHE A 28 -11.52 13.12 1.82
C PHE A 28 -11.75 12.62 0.40
N LYS A 29 -12.17 13.50 -0.48
CA LYS A 29 -12.19 13.27 -1.94
C LYS A 29 -11.85 14.54 -2.71
N THR A 30 -11.20 14.38 -3.84
CA THR A 30 -10.97 15.46 -4.80
C THR A 30 -10.99 14.91 -6.22
N GLY A 31 -11.33 15.75 -7.17
CA GLY A 31 -11.49 15.36 -8.57
C GLY A 31 -12.65 14.39 -8.80
N ARG A 32 -12.62 13.71 -9.95
CA ARG A 32 -13.64 12.72 -10.29
C ARG A 32 -13.40 11.44 -9.52
N VAL A 33 -14.42 10.98 -8.82
CA VAL A 33 -14.44 9.71 -8.06
C VAL A 33 -15.80 9.05 -8.31
N ASP A 34 -15.77 7.96 -9.01
CA ASP A 34 -16.93 7.16 -9.35
C ASP A 34 -16.94 5.86 -8.54
N ALA A 35 -18.11 5.37 -8.21
CA ALA A 35 -18.33 4.08 -7.59
C ALA A 35 -19.28 3.22 -8.43
N VAL A 36 -19.06 1.91 -8.37
CA VAL A 36 -19.95 0.90 -8.97
C VAL A 36 -20.31 -0.10 -7.89
N ASP A 37 -21.60 -0.38 -7.74
CA ASP A 37 -22.07 -1.45 -6.85
C ASP A 37 -22.01 -2.81 -7.56
N LEU A 38 -21.07 -3.64 -7.13
CA LEU A 38 -20.86 -4.97 -7.70
C LEU A 38 -21.92 -6.01 -7.27
N SER A 39 -22.81 -5.67 -6.33
CA SER A 39 -23.92 -6.56 -5.92
C SER A 39 -25.05 -6.56 -6.94
N LEU A 40 -25.14 -5.54 -7.76
CA LEU A 40 -26.16 -5.38 -8.80
C LEU A 40 -25.70 -6.13 -10.06
N LYS A 41 -26.17 -7.36 -10.24
CA LYS A 41 -25.72 -8.26 -11.34
C LYS A 41 -26.06 -7.76 -12.75
N ASP A 42 -27.08 -6.92 -12.90
CA ASP A 42 -27.63 -6.55 -14.20
C ASP A 42 -27.46 -5.05 -14.55
N SER A 43 -26.87 -4.25 -13.66
CA SER A 43 -26.61 -2.83 -13.95
C SER A 43 -25.27 -2.39 -13.33
N PHE A 44 -24.36 -1.95 -14.20
CA PHE A 44 -23.09 -1.29 -13.78
C PHE A 44 -23.28 0.22 -13.78
N GLU A 45 -24.27 0.72 -13.06
CA GLU A 45 -24.46 2.15 -12.94
C GLU A 45 -23.35 2.75 -12.07
N THR A 46 -22.71 3.77 -12.62
CA THR A 46 -21.72 4.56 -11.88
C THR A 46 -22.44 5.67 -11.13
N PHE A 47 -22.06 5.87 -9.89
CA PHE A 47 -22.55 6.98 -9.06
C PHE A 47 -21.42 7.65 -8.31
N GLN A 48 -21.67 8.88 -7.88
CA GLN A 48 -20.71 9.63 -7.06
C GLN A 48 -20.88 9.22 -5.60
N ILE A 49 -19.75 9.05 -4.91
CA ILE A 49 -19.75 8.82 -3.47
C ILE A 49 -19.61 10.13 -2.70
N ASP A 50 -20.23 10.23 -1.54
CA ASP A 50 -20.20 11.42 -0.69
C ASP A 50 -19.22 11.26 0.48
N LEU A 51 -18.77 12.41 1.01
CA LEU A 51 -17.98 12.43 2.23
C LEU A 51 -18.77 11.79 3.38
N ASN A 52 -18.07 11.09 4.27
CA ASN A 52 -18.60 10.30 5.38
C ASN A 52 -19.43 9.07 4.97
N GLN A 53 -19.56 8.79 3.69
CA GLN A 53 -20.17 7.55 3.22
C GLN A 53 -19.25 6.36 3.57
N SER A 54 -19.89 5.27 4.02
CA SER A 54 -19.21 4.00 4.24
C SER A 54 -18.91 3.32 2.90
N LEU A 55 -17.67 2.86 2.74
CA LEU A 55 -17.25 2.10 1.57
C LEU A 55 -17.58 0.63 1.80
N SER A 56 -18.76 0.22 1.34
CA SER A 56 -19.23 -1.16 1.52
C SER A 56 -18.35 -2.15 0.73
N PRO A 57 -18.30 -3.43 1.13
CA PRO A 57 -17.48 -4.45 0.47
C PRO A 57 -17.79 -4.67 -1.02
N ASN A 58 -18.96 -4.25 -1.46
CA ASN A 58 -19.39 -4.40 -2.85
C ASN A 58 -19.11 -3.15 -3.71
N LEU A 59 -18.56 -2.08 -3.13
CA LEU A 59 -18.26 -0.87 -3.90
C LEU A 59 -16.89 -0.97 -4.54
N LEU A 60 -16.87 -0.97 -5.86
CA LEU A 60 -15.67 -0.71 -6.64
C LEU A 60 -15.52 0.80 -6.81
N ILE A 61 -14.43 1.35 -6.29
CA ILE A 61 -14.12 2.79 -6.38
C ILE A 61 -13.12 3.00 -7.49
N ALA A 62 -13.40 3.99 -8.35
CA ALA A 62 -12.51 4.41 -9.42
C ALA A 62 -12.24 5.92 -9.34
N THR A 63 -10.97 6.31 -9.43
CA THR A 63 -10.54 7.70 -9.42
C THR A 63 -10.07 8.12 -10.81
N GLY A 64 -10.45 9.31 -11.26
CA GLY A 64 -9.94 9.89 -12.51
C GLY A 64 -8.51 10.45 -12.38
N ALA A 65 -7.98 11.03 -13.46
CA ALA A 65 -6.61 11.57 -13.55
C ALA A 65 -6.25 12.59 -12.46
N GLN A 66 -7.22 13.34 -11.94
CA GLN A 66 -7.07 14.26 -10.81
C GLN A 66 -7.78 13.75 -9.54
N GLY A 67 -8.40 12.57 -9.62
CA GLY A 67 -9.19 12.00 -8.55
C GLY A 67 -8.30 11.40 -7.45
N ARG A 68 -8.69 11.57 -6.20
CA ARG A 68 -8.07 10.93 -5.03
C ARG A 68 -9.07 10.83 -3.91
N ILE A 69 -8.92 9.82 -3.09
CA ILE A 69 -9.72 9.66 -1.87
C ILE A 69 -8.84 9.29 -0.68
N GLU A 70 -9.33 9.65 0.50
CA GLU A 70 -8.85 9.10 1.77
C GLU A 70 -10.03 8.50 2.52
N SER A 71 -9.81 7.36 3.14
CA SER A 71 -10.77 6.72 4.03
C SER A 71 -10.11 6.27 5.32
N LEU A 72 -10.91 6.18 6.37
CA LEU A 72 -10.49 5.80 7.71
C LEU A 72 -11.39 4.72 8.29
N VAL A 73 -10.80 3.73 8.90
CA VAL A 73 -11.48 2.72 9.73
C VAL A 73 -10.54 2.23 10.83
N ASN A 74 -10.95 2.30 12.10
CA ASN A 74 -10.19 1.73 13.22
C ASN A 74 -8.68 2.08 13.19
N ASP A 75 -8.31 3.35 13.10
CA ASP A 75 -6.95 3.86 13.00
C ASP A 75 -6.16 3.38 11.75
N LYS A 76 -6.83 2.82 10.77
CA LYS A 76 -6.28 2.45 9.46
C LYS A 76 -6.63 3.53 8.44
N TYR A 77 -5.62 4.24 7.97
CA TYR A 77 -5.73 5.23 6.90
C TYR A 77 -5.49 4.57 5.56
N TRP A 78 -6.38 4.83 4.63
CA TRP A 78 -6.26 4.37 3.27
C TRP A 78 -6.36 5.55 2.32
N ARG A 79 -5.49 5.60 1.33
CA ARG A 79 -5.54 6.57 0.24
C ARG A 79 -5.51 5.83 -1.08
N LEU A 80 -6.41 6.19 -1.99
CA LEU A 80 -6.38 5.72 -3.38
C LEU A 80 -5.95 6.90 -4.26
N GLY A 81 -4.90 6.68 -5.06
CA GLY A 81 -4.30 7.68 -5.93
C GLY A 81 -5.12 7.94 -7.20
N SER A 82 -4.62 8.83 -8.05
CA SER A 82 -5.21 9.11 -9.36
C SER A 82 -5.17 7.88 -10.26
N GLU A 83 -6.18 7.72 -11.13
CA GLU A 83 -6.32 6.59 -12.04
C GLU A 83 -6.29 5.23 -11.33
N GLY A 84 -6.64 5.25 -10.05
CA GLY A 84 -6.71 4.09 -9.19
C GLY A 84 -8.09 3.44 -9.20
N MET A 85 -8.12 2.13 -9.05
CA MET A 85 -9.35 1.35 -8.94
C MET A 85 -9.17 0.27 -7.88
N GLY A 86 -10.07 0.21 -6.89
CA GLY A 86 -9.96 -0.75 -5.81
C GLY A 86 -11.24 -0.92 -4.99
N THR A 87 -11.24 -1.95 -4.17
CA THR A 87 -12.37 -2.34 -3.30
C THR A 87 -11.85 -2.74 -1.91
N TRP A 88 -12.54 -2.31 -0.86
CA TRP A 88 -12.36 -2.81 0.50
C TRP A 88 -13.35 -3.95 0.74
N HIS A 89 -12.89 -5.19 0.67
CA HIS A 89 -13.75 -6.36 0.99
C HIS A 89 -14.05 -6.46 2.48
N SER A 90 -13.17 -5.91 3.31
CA SER A 90 -13.36 -5.70 4.75
C SER A 90 -12.39 -4.60 5.24
N ASP A 91 -12.39 -4.31 6.52
CA ASP A 91 -11.41 -3.41 7.16
C ASP A 91 -9.97 -3.94 7.11
N SER A 92 -9.79 -5.22 6.82
CA SER A 92 -8.51 -5.93 6.75
C SER A 92 -8.22 -6.60 5.40
N ASN A 93 -9.06 -6.37 4.39
CA ASN A 93 -8.86 -6.95 3.05
C ASN A 93 -9.13 -5.91 1.97
N PHE A 94 -8.07 -5.53 1.27
CA PHE A 94 -8.09 -4.54 0.21
C PHE A 94 -7.63 -5.13 -1.12
N TRP A 95 -8.44 -4.94 -2.14
CA TRP A 95 -8.12 -5.31 -3.51
C TRP A 95 -7.84 -4.08 -4.36
N LEU A 96 -6.67 -4.05 -5.02
CA LEU A 96 -6.24 -2.99 -5.93
C LEU A 96 -6.20 -3.53 -7.36
N ASN A 97 -7.09 -3.05 -8.21
CA ASN A 97 -7.11 -3.44 -9.62
C ASN A 97 -6.07 -2.69 -10.45
N SER A 98 -5.99 -1.38 -10.25
CA SER A 98 -5.06 -0.51 -10.99
C SER A 98 -4.65 0.71 -10.15
N GLY A 99 -3.59 1.39 -10.60
CA GLY A 99 -3.07 2.58 -9.96
C GLY A 99 -2.30 2.28 -8.69
N SER A 100 -2.38 3.20 -7.74
CA SER A 100 -1.66 3.12 -6.48
C SER A 100 -2.54 3.43 -5.27
N ALA A 101 -2.26 2.76 -4.17
CA ALA A 101 -2.90 3.00 -2.88
C ALA A 101 -1.85 3.16 -1.78
N LEU A 102 -2.21 3.85 -0.71
CA LEU A 102 -1.40 3.94 0.50
C LEU A 102 -2.22 3.40 1.67
N PHE A 103 -1.60 2.56 2.46
CA PHE A 103 -2.08 2.08 3.75
C PHE A 103 -1.20 2.63 4.86
N CYS A 104 -1.79 3.09 5.96
CA CYS A 104 -1.06 3.57 7.12
C CYS A 104 -1.78 3.20 8.42
N THR A 105 -1.02 2.67 9.38
CA THR A 105 -1.49 2.40 10.74
C THR A 105 -0.35 2.50 11.74
N GLU A 106 -0.66 2.99 12.95
CA GLU A 106 0.31 3.04 14.06
C GLU A 106 0.30 1.80 14.95
N ILE A 107 -0.78 1.04 14.89
CA ILE A 107 -0.98 -0.18 15.69
C ILE A 107 -0.81 -1.44 14.83
N PRO A 108 -0.29 -2.54 15.37
CA PRO A 108 -0.17 -3.78 14.61
C PRO A 108 -1.53 -4.26 14.07
N GLN A 109 -1.56 -4.59 12.80
CA GLN A 109 -2.73 -5.09 12.08
C GLN A 109 -2.34 -6.28 11.22
N THR A 110 -3.30 -7.13 10.91
CA THR A 110 -3.20 -8.14 9.85
C THR A 110 -4.05 -7.68 8.67
N ILE A 111 -3.40 -7.42 7.54
CA ILE A 111 -4.05 -6.89 6.34
C ILE A 111 -3.72 -7.78 5.14
N GLN A 112 -4.74 -8.18 4.41
CA GLN A 112 -4.60 -8.85 3.13
C GLN A 112 -4.64 -7.82 1.99
N PHE A 113 -3.58 -7.76 1.22
CA PHE A 113 -3.51 -7.01 -0.03
C PHE A 113 -3.66 -7.97 -1.20
N SER A 114 -4.47 -7.61 -2.17
CA SER A 114 -4.67 -8.41 -3.36
C SER A 114 -4.78 -7.56 -4.62
N THR A 115 -4.43 -8.15 -5.74
CA THR A 115 -4.61 -7.63 -7.09
C THR A 115 -5.25 -8.72 -7.96
N THR A 116 -5.29 -8.54 -9.25
CA THR A 116 -5.91 -9.52 -10.16
C THR A 116 -5.24 -10.90 -10.09
N GLU A 117 -3.90 -10.96 -9.98
CA GLU A 117 -3.14 -12.22 -10.05
C GLU A 117 -2.32 -12.51 -8.80
N SER A 118 -2.33 -11.63 -7.80
CA SER A 118 -1.44 -11.80 -6.65
C SER A 118 -2.10 -11.36 -5.36
N ASN A 119 -1.69 -12.01 -4.27
CA ASN A 119 -2.11 -11.64 -2.92
C ASN A 119 -0.93 -11.75 -1.94
N ALA A 120 -1.00 -11.02 -0.84
CA ALA A 120 -0.06 -11.13 0.25
C ALA A 120 -0.70 -10.69 1.56
N THR A 121 -0.28 -11.28 2.66
CA THR A 121 -0.71 -10.91 3.99
C THR A 121 0.38 -10.13 4.69
N PHE A 122 0.08 -8.92 5.09
CA PHE A 122 0.91 -8.08 5.93
C PHE A 122 0.48 -8.21 7.39
N GLU A 123 1.46 -8.42 8.27
CA GLU A 123 1.26 -8.44 9.71
C GLU A 123 2.22 -7.45 10.35
N GLY A 124 1.69 -6.34 10.87
CA GLY A 124 2.53 -5.31 11.45
C GLY A 124 1.87 -3.93 11.46
N ARG A 125 2.70 -2.90 11.52
CA ARG A 125 2.31 -1.49 11.49
C ARG A 125 3.25 -0.70 10.60
N GLY A 126 2.79 0.44 10.10
CA GLY A 126 3.61 1.35 9.29
C GLY A 126 2.85 1.98 8.14
N THR A 127 3.60 2.64 7.27
CA THR A 127 3.10 3.29 6.05
C THR A 127 3.64 2.57 4.83
N ILE A 128 2.73 2.09 4.00
CA ILE A 128 3.02 1.24 2.87
C ILE A 128 2.31 1.80 1.64
N ILE A 129 3.03 1.95 0.53
CA ILE A 129 2.43 2.20 -0.78
C ILE A 129 2.33 0.87 -1.53
N LEU A 130 1.18 0.66 -2.13
CA LEU A 130 0.89 -0.43 -3.07
C LEU A 130 0.75 0.16 -4.46
N GLU A 131 1.32 -0.49 -5.45
CA GLU A 131 1.20 -0.07 -6.85
C GLU A 131 0.96 -1.31 -7.71
N ALA A 132 -0.22 -1.37 -8.34
CA ALA A 132 -0.58 -2.46 -9.22
C ALA A 132 0.33 -2.50 -10.45
N THR A 133 0.72 -3.69 -10.89
CA THR A 133 1.56 -3.89 -12.08
C THR A 133 0.73 -4.39 -13.26
N LYS A 134 1.17 -4.11 -14.48
CA LYS A 134 0.46 -4.53 -15.71
C LYS A 134 0.28 -6.05 -15.85
N ASN A 135 1.12 -6.82 -15.17
CA ASN A 135 1.05 -8.28 -15.15
C ASN A 135 0.19 -8.84 -14.01
N GLY A 136 -0.62 -7.98 -13.38
CA GLY A 136 -1.56 -8.39 -12.33
C GLY A 136 -0.97 -8.58 -10.94
N GLY A 137 0.34 -8.37 -10.77
CA GLY A 137 0.98 -8.31 -9.46
C GLY A 137 0.95 -6.91 -8.83
N PHE A 138 1.79 -6.66 -7.84
CA PHE A 138 1.94 -5.34 -7.25
C PHE A 138 3.32 -5.10 -6.63
N LYS A 139 3.69 -3.83 -6.53
CA LYS A 139 4.82 -3.37 -5.74
C LYS A 139 4.35 -3.10 -4.32
N PHE A 140 5.06 -3.64 -3.35
CA PHE A 140 4.87 -3.40 -1.94
C PHE A 140 6.01 -2.52 -1.44
N ILE A 141 5.71 -1.27 -1.09
CA ILE A 141 6.69 -0.21 -0.85
C ILE A 141 6.53 0.30 0.59
N PRO A 142 7.19 -0.31 1.57
CA PRO A 142 7.17 0.21 2.94
C PRO A 142 8.02 1.47 3.02
N LEU A 143 7.42 2.58 3.45
CA LEU A 143 8.13 3.84 3.72
C LEU A 143 8.77 3.80 5.10
N GLU A 144 8.03 3.29 6.07
CA GLU A 144 8.47 3.02 7.43
C GLU A 144 7.58 1.90 8.01
N GLY A 145 8.00 1.30 9.12
CA GLY A 145 7.18 0.33 9.83
C GLY A 145 7.96 -0.85 10.38
N LYS A 146 7.21 -1.76 10.99
CA LYS A 146 7.68 -3.06 11.51
C LYS A 146 6.63 -4.12 11.23
N GLY A 147 7.09 -5.30 10.86
CA GLY A 147 6.23 -6.45 10.62
C GLY A 147 6.77 -7.34 9.53
N THR A 148 5.91 -8.18 9.04
CA THR A 148 6.22 -9.16 8.01
C THR A 148 5.21 -9.10 6.88
N ILE A 149 5.63 -9.53 5.71
CA ILE A 149 4.77 -9.78 4.55
C ILE A 149 4.93 -11.23 4.12
N THR A 150 3.82 -11.92 3.94
CA THR A 150 3.78 -13.35 3.58
C THR A 150 3.07 -13.54 2.26
N THR A 151 3.62 -14.40 1.41
CA THR A 151 3.03 -14.83 0.15
C THR A 151 2.92 -16.36 0.11
N GLU A 152 2.01 -16.89 -0.69
CA GLU A 152 1.70 -18.32 -0.75
C GLU A 152 2.94 -19.19 -1.02
N ARG A 153 3.74 -18.83 -2.02
CA ARG A 153 4.93 -19.60 -2.43
C ARG A 153 6.25 -18.96 -1.96
N GLY A 154 6.25 -17.66 -1.70
CA GLY A 154 7.48 -16.92 -1.33
C GLY A 154 7.82 -16.99 0.15
N GLY A 155 6.93 -17.55 1.00
CA GLY A 155 7.09 -17.55 2.44
C GLY A 155 6.95 -16.15 3.04
N THR A 156 7.65 -15.91 4.14
CA THR A 156 7.55 -14.66 4.93
C THR A 156 8.84 -13.86 4.84
N LYS A 157 8.71 -12.55 4.68
CA LYS A 157 9.82 -11.58 4.73
C LYS A 157 9.55 -10.48 5.73
N GLU A 158 10.57 -10.05 6.46
CA GLU A 158 10.50 -8.83 7.26
C GLU A 158 10.43 -7.60 6.35
N ILE A 159 9.60 -6.62 6.73
CA ILE A 159 9.56 -5.34 6.04
C ILE A 159 10.70 -4.44 6.49
N VAL A 160 11.26 -3.70 5.56
CA VAL A 160 12.30 -2.71 5.81
C VAL A 160 11.90 -1.42 5.11
N GLY A 161 11.83 -0.33 5.85
CA GLY A 161 11.54 0.99 5.28
C GLY A 161 12.51 1.32 4.15
N GLY A 162 11.98 1.76 3.02
CA GLY A 162 12.74 2.04 1.81
C GLY A 162 13.16 0.81 0.99
N ARG A 163 12.68 -0.39 1.32
CA ARG A 163 12.96 -1.59 0.52
C ARG A 163 11.69 -2.12 -0.11
N MET A 164 11.53 -1.85 -1.39
CA MET A 164 10.41 -2.33 -2.19
C MET A 164 10.52 -3.83 -2.47
N LEU A 165 9.40 -4.53 -2.43
CA LEU A 165 9.24 -5.91 -2.84
C LEU A 165 8.28 -5.99 -4.02
N LEU A 166 8.63 -6.76 -5.03
CA LEU A 166 7.69 -7.17 -6.08
C LEU A 166 6.93 -8.41 -5.61
N ILE A 167 5.60 -8.38 -5.74
CA ILE A 167 4.72 -9.49 -5.38
C ILE A 167 4.00 -9.91 -6.66
N LEU A 168 4.25 -11.13 -7.11
CA LEU A 168 3.94 -11.57 -8.45
C LEU A 168 3.36 -12.98 -8.47
N GLY A 169 2.55 -13.23 -9.51
CA GLY A 169 2.14 -14.58 -9.92
C GLY A 169 1.03 -15.20 -9.10
N LYS A 170 0.62 -16.37 -9.58
CA LYS A 170 -0.40 -17.23 -8.96
C LYS A 170 0.03 -18.69 -9.15
N PRO A 171 0.49 -19.38 -8.09
CA PRO A 171 0.61 -18.92 -6.68
C PRO A 171 1.62 -17.80 -6.48
N THR A 172 1.33 -16.94 -5.51
CA THR A 172 2.07 -15.69 -5.29
C THR A 172 3.45 -15.91 -4.71
N TYR A 173 4.45 -15.21 -5.24
CA TYR A 173 5.83 -15.26 -4.81
C TYR A 173 6.46 -13.85 -4.78
N PHE A 174 7.63 -13.73 -4.15
CA PHE A 174 8.43 -12.50 -4.17
C PHE A 174 9.36 -12.50 -5.39
N GLY A 175 9.27 -11.44 -6.17
CA GLY A 175 10.32 -11.08 -7.12
C GLY A 175 11.53 -10.41 -6.43
N ASP A 176 12.33 -9.69 -7.23
CA ASP A 176 13.48 -8.97 -6.73
C ASP A 176 13.07 -7.84 -5.77
N ALA A 177 13.92 -7.61 -4.77
CA ALA A 177 13.79 -6.51 -3.84
C ALA A 177 14.72 -5.36 -4.24
N TYR A 178 14.23 -4.12 -4.14
CA TYR A 178 14.94 -2.93 -4.54
C TYR A 178 14.95 -1.89 -3.42
N ASP A 179 16.08 -1.22 -3.23
CA ASP A 179 16.15 -0.07 -2.34
C ASP A 179 15.64 1.17 -3.09
N ILE A 180 14.78 1.93 -2.47
CA ILE A 180 14.12 3.11 -3.01
C ILE A 180 14.51 4.35 -2.21
N ASP A 181 14.58 5.50 -2.84
CA ASP A 181 14.81 6.77 -2.16
C ASP A 181 13.51 7.26 -1.51
N ILE A 182 13.39 7.06 -0.18
CA ILE A 182 12.20 7.49 0.58
C ILE A 182 12.03 9.01 0.49
N MET A 183 13.11 9.79 0.58
CA MET A 183 13.04 11.25 0.55
C MET A 183 12.47 11.74 -0.79
N LEU A 184 12.95 11.18 -1.90
CA LEU A 184 12.44 11.53 -3.21
C LEU A 184 10.98 11.12 -3.36
N LEU A 185 10.62 9.93 -2.90
CA LEU A 185 9.24 9.45 -2.92
C LEU A 185 8.31 10.33 -2.08
N LEU A 186 8.73 10.75 -0.88
CA LEU A 186 7.96 11.70 -0.06
C LEU A 186 7.72 13.04 -0.78
N LYS A 187 8.70 13.53 -1.53
CA LYS A 187 8.59 14.79 -2.26
C LYS A 187 7.72 14.69 -3.52
N SER A 188 7.73 13.54 -4.21
CA SER A 188 7.06 13.37 -5.50
C SER A 188 5.67 12.72 -5.41
N SER A 189 5.42 11.90 -4.39
CA SER A 189 4.19 11.13 -4.31
C SER A 189 2.97 11.95 -3.90
N ARG A 190 1.98 11.99 -4.79
CA ARG A 190 0.69 12.61 -4.49
C ARG A 190 -0.11 11.88 -3.42
N LEU A 191 0.15 10.59 -3.18
CA LEU A 191 -0.44 9.82 -2.09
C LEU A 191 -0.05 10.38 -0.70
N ILE A 192 1.05 11.11 -0.62
CA ILE A 192 1.56 11.70 0.60
C ILE A 192 1.23 13.19 0.67
N ASN A 193 1.57 13.96 -0.38
CA ASN A 193 1.61 15.41 -0.36
C ASN A 193 0.30 16.10 -0.74
N SER A 194 -0.68 15.38 -1.28
CA SER A 194 -1.88 16.00 -1.86
C SER A 194 -3.14 15.76 -1.03
N TYR A 195 -2.97 15.59 0.28
CA TYR A 195 -4.07 15.40 1.23
C TYR A 195 -4.01 16.48 2.32
N PRO A 196 -5.16 16.94 2.82
CA PRO A 196 -5.22 18.02 3.80
C PRO A 196 -4.65 17.62 5.15
N THR A 197 -4.76 16.33 5.50
CA THR A 197 -4.29 15.83 6.80
C THR A 197 -3.00 15.02 6.59
N PRO A 198 -1.92 15.34 7.33
CA PRO A 198 -0.72 14.53 7.31
C PRO A 198 -1.01 13.13 7.86
N LEU A 199 -0.23 12.15 7.43
CA LEU A 199 -0.31 10.79 7.99
C LEU A 199 0.17 10.78 9.43
N PRO A 200 -0.42 9.97 10.32
CA PRO A 200 -0.03 9.90 11.74
C PRO A 200 1.43 9.43 11.93
N THR A 201 1.97 8.74 10.94
CA THR A 201 3.35 8.22 10.95
C THR A 201 4.37 9.16 10.29
N PHE A 202 3.99 10.40 9.94
CA PHE A 202 4.85 11.28 9.15
C PHE A 202 6.23 11.51 9.78
N ASP A 203 6.30 11.69 11.10
CA ASP A 203 7.58 11.85 11.82
C ASP A 203 8.44 10.58 11.77
N LYS A 204 7.79 9.40 11.78
CA LYS A 204 8.49 8.10 11.67
C LYS A 204 9.12 7.92 10.29
N MET A 205 8.51 8.49 9.24
CA MET A 205 9.10 8.49 7.90
C MET A 205 10.39 9.32 7.86
N GLY A 206 10.44 10.45 8.58
CA GLY A 206 11.68 11.24 8.73
C GLY A 206 12.82 10.42 9.34
N LEU A 207 12.53 9.63 10.38
CA LEU A 207 13.51 8.72 10.97
C LEU A 207 13.93 7.61 9.99
N ALA A 208 12.98 7.08 9.20
CA ALA A 208 13.29 6.05 8.21
C ALA A 208 14.24 6.56 7.12
N ILE A 209 14.07 7.81 6.68
CA ILE A 209 14.99 8.49 5.74
C ILE A 209 16.40 8.54 6.33
N TYR A 210 16.53 9.04 7.56
CA TYR A 210 17.83 9.15 8.22
C TYR A 210 18.53 7.79 8.36
N ILE A 211 17.79 6.74 8.74
CA ILE A 211 18.31 5.38 8.83
C ILE A 211 18.73 4.86 7.44
N GLN A 212 17.94 5.15 6.40
CA GLN A 212 18.25 4.77 5.04
C GLN A 212 19.55 5.44 4.55
N GLU A 213 19.68 6.75 4.76
CA GLU A 213 20.90 7.49 4.40
C GLU A 213 22.14 6.90 5.07
N LEU A 214 22.06 6.57 6.36
CA LEU A 214 23.17 5.93 7.08
C LEU A 214 23.54 4.56 6.49
N LYS A 215 22.54 3.75 6.13
CA LYS A 215 22.75 2.40 5.58
C LYS A 215 23.27 2.40 4.17
N LEU A 216 22.82 3.35 3.35
CA LEU A 216 23.12 3.39 1.92
C LEU A 216 24.29 4.30 1.57
N LYS A 217 24.77 5.11 2.53
CA LYS A 217 25.87 6.06 2.32
C LYS A 217 27.07 5.39 1.64
N GLY A 218 27.30 5.77 0.40
CA GLY A 218 28.39 5.24 -0.43
C GLY A 218 28.16 3.83 -0.98
N LYS A 219 26.97 3.24 -0.80
CA LYS A 219 26.61 1.92 -1.37
C LYS A 219 25.77 2.00 -2.63
N TYR A 220 24.82 2.95 -2.67
CA TYR A 220 23.87 3.09 -3.77
C TYR A 220 23.51 4.56 -3.98
N ASP A 221 23.26 4.90 -5.24
CA ASP A 221 22.40 6.01 -5.60
C ASP A 221 21.11 5.37 -6.14
N ALA A 222 20.06 5.32 -5.32
CA ALA A 222 18.77 4.78 -5.72
C ALA A 222 17.83 5.93 -6.01
N LEU A 223 17.33 6.00 -7.23
CA LEU A 223 16.38 7.01 -7.66
C LEU A 223 15.06 6.33 -8.01
N ILE A 224 13.96 6.85 -7.46
CA ILE A 224 12.63 6.42 -7.87
C ILE A 224 11.93 7.59 -8.56
N GLY A 225 11.32 7.32 -9.70
CA GLY A 225 10.35 8.20 -10.31
C GLY A 225 9.02 8.24 -9.57
N ASP A 226 8.04 8.86 -10.16
CA ASP A 226 6.69 8.94 -9.62
C ASP A 226 6.12 7.54 -9.34
N ALA A 227 5.77 7.29 -8.08
CA ALA A 227 5.20 6.00 -7.65
C ALA A 227 3.73 5.82 -8.08
N THR A 228 3.13 6.82 -8.72
CA THR A 228 1.73 6.76 -9.16
C THR A 228 1.54 5.96 -10.44
N THR A 229 2.60 5.71 -11.21
CA THR A 229 2.55 4.90 -12.42
C THR A 229 3.70 3.91 -12.50
N ASN A 230 3.42 2.70 -13.00
CA ASN A 230 4.43 1.65 -13.21
C ASN A 230 5.52 2.06 -14.21
N GLU A 231 5.20 2.98 -15.11
CA GLU A 231 6.10 3.41 -16.18
C GLU A 231 7.17 4.37 -15.69
N ASN A 232 6.90 5.07 -14.59
CA ASN A 232 7.77 6.09 -14.02
C ASN A 232 8.63 5.58 -12.85
N LEU A 233 8.42 4.34 -12.41
CA LEU A 233 9.26 3.76 -11.38
C LEU A 233 10.53 3.18 -12.01
N GLN A 234 11.56 3.98 -12.07
CA GLN A 234 12.88 3.55 -12.53
C GLN A 234 13.82 3.40 -11.34
N LEU A 235 14.39 2.21 -11.21
CA LEU A 235 15.33 1.86 -10.15
C LEU A 235 16.72 1.73 -10.76
N TRP A 236 17.66 2.51 -10.23
CA TRP A 236 19.05 2.46 -10.63
C TRP A 236 19.88 1.91 -9.48
N LYS A 237 20.62 0.85 -9.73
CA LYS A 237 21.56 0.28 -8.79
C LYS A 237 22.98 0.50 -9.30
N PHE A 238 23.69 1.40 -8.66
CA PHE A 238 25.11 1.58 -8.92
C PHE A 238 25.92 0.86 -7.83
N GLY A 239 26.36 -0.36 -8.13
CA GLY A 239 27.32 -1.04 -7.29
C GLY A 239 28.71 -0.45 -7.53
N LYS A 240 29.46 -0.03 -6.50
CA LYS A 240 30.91 0.15 -6.65
C LYS A 240 31.49 -1.21 -7.00
N SER A 241 31.92 -1.41 -8.25
CA SER A 241 32.77 -2.51 -8.60
C SER A 241 34.12 -2.32 -7.85
N LYS A 242 34.58 -3.36 -7.18
CA LYS A 242 35.83 -3.30 -6.41
C LYS A 242 37.07 -3.03 -7.26
N ASP A 243 36.97 -3.05 -8.58
CA ASP A 243 38.08 -3.03 -9.50
C ASP A 243 37.89 -2.09 -10.71
N SER A 244 37.48 -0.87 -10.50
CA SER A 244 37.61 0.11 -11.58
C SER A 244 38.18 1.42 -11.06
N ASN A 245 39.43 1.67 -11.44
CA ASN A 245 39.99 3.01 -11.51
C ASN A 245 38.96 3.96 -12.11
N PRO A 246 38.71 5.15 -11.54
CA PRO A 246 37.72 6.07 -12.01
C PRO A 246 38.12 6.64 -13.37
N LYS A 247 37.89 5.92 -14.45
CA LYS A 247 37.70 6.59 -15.74
C LYS A 247 36.37 7.27 -15.62
N GLN A 248 36.39 8.59 -15.47
CA GLN A 248 35.23 9.47 -15.60
C GLN A 248 34.45 9.08 -16.86
N SER A 249 33.44 8.25 -16.70
CA SER A 249 32.40 8.16 -17.70
C SER A 249 31.50 9.36 -17.46
N THR A 250 31.69 10.42 -18.25
CA THR A 250 30.72 11.50 -18.39
C THR A 250 29.34 10.86 -18.58
N PRO A 251 28.36 11.16 -17.73
CA PRO A 251 27.01 10.67 -17.93
C PRO A 251 26.56 11.14 -19.31
N LYS A 252 26.16 10.20 -20.16
CA LYS A 252 25.52 10.55 -21.42
C LYS A 252 24.35 11.43 -21.08
N LYS A 253 24.38 12.69 -21.52
CA LYS A 253 23.37 13.77 -21.36
C LYS A 253 21.98 13.41 -21.90
N GLY A 254 21.60 12.14 -21.97
CA GLY A 254 20.40 11.72 -22.66
C GLY A 254 19.15 11.68 -21.81
N PHE A 255 19.27 11.47 -20.51
CA PHE A 255 18.09 11.21 -19.68
C PHE A 255 17.83 12.30 -18.63
N LEU A 256 18.82 12.68 -17.84
CA LEU A 256 18.64 13.71 -16.81
C LEU A 256 18.44 15.13 -17.37
N GLY A 257 19.01 15.44 -18.56
CA GLY A 257 18.83 16.74 -19.20
C GLY A 257 17.44 17.03 -19.74
N ARG A 258 16.54 16.02 -19.80
CA ARG A 258 15.14 16.22 -20.19
C ARG A 258 14.21 16.54 -19.02
N PHE A 259 14.65 16.27 -17.81
CA PHE A 259 13.83 16.49 -16.59
C PHE A 259 14.14 17.81 -15.88
N PHE A 260 15.34 18.33 -16.05
CA PHE A 260 15.74 19.60 -15.47
C PHE A 260 16.07 20.56 -16.62
N GLY A 261 15.02 20.96 -17.35
CA GLY A 261 15.16 21.95 -18.41
C GLY A 261 15.97 23.15 -17.91
N SER A 262 17.19 23.27 -18.41
CA SER A 262 17.94 24.50 -18.36
C SER A 262 17.94 25.08 -19.77
N ASP A 263 17.18 26.15 -19.92
CA ASP A 263 17.52 27.14 -20.93
C ASP A 263 18.91 27.73 -20.64
#